data_9bfa3186c02459eaae572163614ee07f
#
_entry.id   9bfa3186c02459eaae572163614ee07f
#
_cell.length_a   1.000
_cell.length_b   1.000
_cell.length_c   1.000
_cell.angle_alpha   90.00
_cell.angle_beta   90.00
_cell.angle_gamma   90.00
#
_symmetry.space_group_name_H-M   'P 1'
#
loop_
_entity.id
_entity.type
_entity.pdbx_description
1 polymer ?
#
loop_
_entity_poly.entity_id
_entity_poly.type
_entity_poly.pdbx_seq_one_letter_code
_entity_poly.pdbx_strand_id
1 'polypeptide(L)'
;MLFISIGFMYWLRAVKYAGSARLTKVTTPHPLSFVQAFHDVAEQRQAALANAALAGVAFGIVALGWKGFVVGPSILFLAYALQVALNMFRRRDSTTLSVMFLVMLTTIFLMALPFYAHPQFNLVFDSTGLQPFLFIFGFTIAIAYITTGFRDKPWLLVLGTLGSVALVFFAALYALKVADLSDAWDVLFTGSGYFTKTKIFGTVAEANAPNRAQLFASFGPITFLLALIMGGGLLWRGMRYRNGTALVFGVWVFAATFMAWNAARFMFNATPIMAILGAAGIVAFWQW
;
A
#
# COMPACT_ATOMS: atom_id res chain seq x y z
N MET A 1 -16.82 -1.77 1.25
CA MET A 1 -16.37 -0.49 0.66
C MET A 1 -16.18 0.61 1.68
N LEU A 2 -17.16 0.87 2.54
CA LEU A 2 -17.09 1.93 3.56
C LEU A 2 -15.78 1.87 4.38
N PHE A 3 -15.44 0.72 4.95
CA PHE A 3 -14.24 0.57 5.79
C PHE A 3 -12.92 0.74 5.04
N ILE A 4 -12.86 0.40 3.74
CA ILE A 4 -11.67 0.70 2.91
C ILE A 4 -11.49 2.22 2.80
N SER A 5 -12.54 2.96 2.49
CA SER A 5 -12.48 4.43 2.41
C SER A 5 -12.13 5.07 3.76
N ILE A 6 -12.67 4.53 4.86
CA ILE A 6 -12.34 4.96 6.22
C ILE A 6 -10.85 4.69 6.51
N GLY A 7 -10.33 3.52 6.14
CA GLY A 7 -8.91 3.18 6.28
C GLY A 7 -8.00 4.16 5.55
N PHE A 8 -8.31 4.48 4.28
CA PHE A 8 -7.59 5.52 3.55
C PHE A 8 -7.69 6.90 4.19
N MET A 9 -8.87 7.29 4.67
CA MET A 9 -9.06 8.58 5.35
C MET A 9 -8.18 8.71 6.60
N TYR A 10 -8.15 7.69 7.46
CA TYR A 10 -7.31 7.71 8.66
C TYR A 10 -5.83 7.67 8.30
N TRP A 11 -5.43 6.91 7.28
CA TRP A 11 -4.05 6.93 6.78
C TRP A 11 -3.63 8.33 6.29
N LEU A 12 -4.47 9.01 5.52
CA LEU A 12 -4.21 10.37 5.06
C LEU A 12 -4.08 11.36 6.22
N ARG A 13 -4.90 11.21 7.27
CA ARG A 13 -4.76 11.98 8.52
C ARG A 13 -3.43 11.68 9.22
N ALA A 14 -3.05 10.40 9.33
CA ALA A 14 -1.77 10.01 9.91
C ALA A 14 -0.60 10.67 9.18
N VAL A 15 -0.57 10.61 7.84
CA VAL A 15 0.46 11.27 7.00
C VAL A 15 0.46 12.79 7.21
N LYS A 16 -0.70 13.43 7.31
CA LYS A 16 -0.81 14.86 7.59
C LYS A 16 -0.20 15.23 8.96
N TYR A 17 -0.49 14.47 10.01
CA TYR A 17 0.07 14.71 11.35
C TYR A 17 1.56 14.38 11.45
N ALA A 18 2.07 13.45 10.62
CA ALA A 18 3.49 13.15 10.53
C ALA A 18 4.33 14.28 9.93
N GLY A 19 3.77 15.08 9.01
CA GLY A 19 4.50 16.07 8.22
C GLY A 19 5.03 17.29 8.96
N SER A 20 4.72 17.49 10.24
CA SER A 20 4.90 18.79 10.93
C SER A 20 6.10 18.91 11.87
N ALA A 21 6.91 17.90 12.11
CA ALA A 21 8.06 18.04 12.99
C ALA A 21 9.33 17.37 12.45
N ARG A 22 10.49 17.96 12.75
CA ARG A 22 11.82 17.40 12.51
C ARG A 22 12.12 16.41 13.64
N LEU A 23 12.38 15.16 13.31
CA LEU A 23 12.91 14.21 14.27
C LEU A 23 14.34 14.63 14.67
N THR A 24 14.64 14.51 15.95
CA THR A 24 16.00 14.64 16.47
C THR A 24 16.91 13.63 15.79
N LYS A 25 18.16 14.05 15.50
CA LYS A 25 19.16 13.17 14.88
C LYS A 25 19.37 11.93 15.75
N VAL A 26 19.01 10.76 15.23
CA VAL A 26 19.51 9.50 15.77
C VAL A 26 20.95 9.36 15.31
N THR A 27 21.90 9.39 16.24
CA THR A 27 23.32 9.61 15.96
C THR A 27 24.13 8.32 15.72
N THR A 28 23.51 7.13 15.84
CA THR A 28 24.27 5.86 15.71
C THR A 28 23.53 4.83 14.87
N PRO A 29 24.20 4.20 13.86
CA PRO A 29 23.67 3.05 13.16
C PRO A 29 23.85 1.79 14.04
N HIS A 30 22.87 1.50 14.88
CA HIS A 30 22.85 0.29 15.72
C HIS A 30 21.50 -0.43 15.50
N PRO A 31 21.41 -1.75 15.55
CA PRO A 31 20.13 -2.46 15.46
C PRO A 31 19.09 -1.99 16.50
N LEU A 32 19.57 -1.49 17.65
CA LEU A 32 18.73 -0.82 18.64
C LEU A 32 18.18 0.54 18.20
N SER A 33 18.75 1.14 17.14
CA SER A 33 18.29 2.45 16.63
C SER A 33 16.86 2.42 16.11
N PHE A 34 16.39 1.27 15.61
CA PHE A 34 14.99 1.13 15.18
C PHE A 34 14.02 1.13 16.37
N VAL A 35 14.35 0.44 17.45
CA VAL A 35 13.54 0.42 18.69
C VAL A 35 13.50 1.81 19.31
N GLN A 36 14.63 2.48 19.35
CA GLN A 36 14.76 3.84 19.87
C GLN A 36 13.99 4.84 18.99
N ALA A 37 14.08 4.70 17.67
CA ALA A 37 13.31 5.48 16.72
C ALA A 37 11.79 5.25 16.85
N PHE A 38 11.37 4.01 17.15
CA PHE A 38 9.98 3.71 17.44
C PHE A 38 9.50 4.44 18.70
N HIS A 39 10.29 4.41 19.77
CA HIS A 39 9.97 5.09 21.02
C HIS A 39 9.86 6.60 20.82
N ASP A 40 10.82 7.23 20.12
CA ASP A 40 10.81 8.67 19.82
C ASP A 40 9.58 9.08 19.01
N VAL A 41 9.19 8.25 18.01
CA VAL A 41 7.97 8.49 17.23
C VAL A 41 6.73 8.30 18.11
N ALA A 42 6.73 7.31 19.03
CA ALA A 42 5.61 7.06 19.92
C ALA A 42 5.38 8.23 20.88
N GLU A 43 6.44 8.84 21.39
CA GLU A 43 6.32 10.00 22.27
C GLU A 43 5.90 11.29 21.53
N GLN A 44 6.51 11.55 20.36
CA GLN A 44 6.37 12.83 19.67
C GLN A 44 5.19 12.87 18.67
N ARG A 45 4.61 11.71 18.29
CA ARG A 45 3.67 11.58 17.17
C ARG A 45 2.43 10.75 17.49
N GLN A 46 1.96 10.82 18.74
CA GLN A 46 0.80 10.04 19.20
C GLN A 46 -0.41 10.17 18.27
N ALA A 47 -0.74 11.38 17.81
CA ALA A 47 -1.88 11.60 16.91
C ALA A 47 -1.69 10.89 15.55
N ALA A 48 -0.47 10.87 15.01
CA ALA A 48 -0.18 10.17 13.76
C ALA A 48 -0.29 8.65 13.94
N LEU A 49 0.25 8.11 15.04
CA LEU A 49 0.17 6.69 15.35
C LEU A 49 -1.25 6.23 15.64
N ALA A 50 -2.03 7.02 16.39
CA ALA A 50 -3.44 6.73 16.64
C ALA A 50 -4.25 6.65 15.35
N ASN A 51 -4.04 7.59 14.41
CA ASN A 51 -4.68 7.54 13.11
C ASN A 51 -4.19 6.36 12.25
N ALA A 52 -2.91 6.00 12.32
CA ALA A 52 -2.39 4.81 11.66
C ALA A 52 -3.01 3.51 12.22
N ALA A 53 -3.15 3.41 13.54
CA ALA A 53 -3.85 2.30 14.19
C ALA A 53 -5.33 2.24 13.80
N LEU A 54 -6.04 3.38 13.76
CA LEU A 54 -7.43 3.44 13.30
C LEU A 54 -7.58 3.04 11.83
N ALA A 55 -6.62 3.40 10.96
CA ALA A 55 -6.56 2.88 9.60
C ALA A 55 -6.42 1.35 9.61
N GLY A 56 -5.54 0.82 10.48
CA GLY A 56 -5.37 -0.62 10.69
C GLY A 56 -6.64 -1.32 11.15
N VAL A 57 -7.38 -0.72 12.09
CA VAL A 57 -8.69 -1.24 12.54
C VAL A 57 -9.68 -1.30 11.37
N ALA A 58 -9.78 -0.22 10.58
CA ALA A 58 -10.70 -0.19 9.44
C ALA A 58 -10.38 -1.28 8.41
N PHE A 59 -9.11 -1.46 8.03
CA PHE A 59 -8.70 -2.53 7.13
C PHE A 59 -8.81 -3.92 7.78
N GLY A 60 -8.58 -4.04 9.09
CA GLY A 60 -8.78 -5.27 9.84
C GLY A 60 -10.23 -5.73 9.83
N ILE A 61 -11.20 -4.81 9.95
CA ILE A 61 -12.63 -5.13 9.79
C ILE A 61 -12.90 -5.66 8.37
N VAL A 62 -12.27 -5.08 7.34
CA VAL A 62 -12.40 -5.61 5.97
C VAL A 62 -11.86 -7.03 5.88
N ALA A 63 -10.73 -7.33 6.55
CA ALA A 63 -10.13 -8.66 6.56
C ALA A 63 -11.03 -9.73 7.16
N LEU A 64 -11.89 -9.39 8.12
CA LEU A 64 -12.85 -10.32 8.71
C LEU A 64 -13.99 -10.68 7.77
N GLY A 65 -14.31 -9.82 6.80
CA GLY A 65 -15.44 -10.01 5.89
C GLY A 65 -15.08 -10.31 4.44
N TRP A 66 -13.83 -10.10 4.03
CA TRP A 66 -13.45 -10.21 2.62
C TRP A 66 -11.99 -10.63 2.43
N LYS A 67 -11.76 -11.75 1.74
CA LYS A 67 -10.41 -12.27 1.45
C LYS A 67 -9.54 -11.30 0.63
N GLY A 68 -10.15 -10.43 -0.18
CA GLY A 68 -9.43 -9.41 -0.95
C GLY A 68 -9.01 -8.17 -0.15
N PHE A 69 -9.06 -8.20 1.17
CA PHE A 69 -8.71 -7.06 2.04
C PHE A 69 -7.30 -6.50 1.80
N VAL A 70 -6.38 -7.34 1.32
CA VAL A 70 -4.99 -6.98 1.05
C VAL A 70 -4.86 -5.84 0.02
N VAL A 71 -5.86 -5.64 -0.84
CA VAL A 71 -5.89 -4.60 -1.87
C VAL A 71 -5.64 -3.20 -1.30
N GLY A 72 -6.33 -2.82 -0.23
CA GLY A 72 -6.14 -1.52 0.41
C GLY A 72 -4.72 -1.31 0.94
N PRO A 73 -4.21 -2.19 1.81
CA PRO A 73 -2.82 -2.19 2.26
C PRO A 73 -1.80 -2.22 1.12
N SER A 74 -2.05 -2.96 0.00
CA SER A 74 -1.14 -3.00 -1.16
C SER A 74 -1.02 -1.64 -1.85
N ILE A 75 -2.13 -0.95 -2.06
CA ILE A 75 -2.13 0.41 -2.65
C ILE A 75 -1.35 1.37 -1.75
N LEU A 76 -1.58 1.29 -0.43
CA LEU A 76 -0.85 2.11 0.54
C LEU A 76 0.63 1.73 0.61
N PHE A 77 0.98 0.44 0.44
CA PHE A 77 2.36 -0.02 0.38
C PHE A 77 3.09 0.55 -0.84
N LEU A 78 2.45 0.59 -2.02
CA LEU A 78 3.02 1.23 -3.21
C LEU A 78 3.29 2.72 -2.96
N ALA A 79 2.36 3.43 -2.34
CA ALA A 79 2.54 4.83 -1.99
C ALA A 79 3.65 5.03 -0.94
N TYR A 80 3.71 4.15 0.06
CA TYR A 80 4.76 4.12 1.08
C TYR A 80 6.13 3.88 0.46
N ALA A 81 6.28 2.83 -0.35
CA ALA A 81 7.54 2.48 -0.99
C ALA A 81 8.04 3.61 -1.90
N LEU A 82 7.15 4.20 -2.71
CA LEU A 82 7.48 5.36 -3.54
C LEU A 82 7.91 6.57 -2.70
N GLN A 83 7.20 6.85 -1.59
CA GLN A 83 7.56 7.96 -0.70
C GLN A 83 8.92 7.72 -0.02
N VAL A 84 9.20 6.49 0.42
CA VAL A 84 10.49 6.11 1.00
C VAL A 84 11.60 6.27 -0.03
N ALA A 85 11.42 5.76 -1.25
CA ALA A 85 12.37 5.92 -2.35
C ALA A 85 12.68 7.41 -2.63
N LEU A 86 11.63 8.24 -2.73
CA LEU A 86 11.79 9.69 -2.92
C LEU A 86 12.52 10.35 -1.76
N ASN A 87 12.27 9.92 -0.53
CA ASN A 87 12.97 10.44 0.65
C ASN A 87 14.44 10.05 0.63
N MET A 88 14.75 8.80 0.24
CA MET A 88 16.14 8.33 0.09
C MET A 88 16.91 9.15 -0.95
N PHE A 89 16.36 9.35 -2.15
CA PHE A 89 16.96 10.21 -3.18
C PHE A 89 17.23 11.62 -2.68
N ARG A 90 16.39 12.11 -1.76
CA ARG A 90 16.47 13.47 -1.19
C ARG A 90 17.20 13.53 0.15
N ARG A 91 17.82 12.44 0.59
CA ARG A 91 18.49 12.29 1.88
C ARG A 91 17.60 12.71 3.06
N ARG A 92 16.35 12.21 3.08
CA ARG A 92 15.38 12.49 4.12
C ARG A 92 15.08 11.27 4.94
N ASP A 93 14.65 11.53 6.17
CA ASP A 93 14.21 10.51 7.08
C ASP A 93 12.84 9.96 6.70
N SER A 94 12.70 8.64 6.70
CA SER A 94 11.46 7.91 6.47
C SER A 94 10.97 7.17 7.73
N THR A 95 11.69 7.30 8.84
CA THR A 95 11.44 6.52 10.06
C THR A 95 10.01 6.68 10.57
N THR A 96 9.52 7.92 10.69
CA THR A 96 8.13 8.17 11.13
C THR A 96 7.11 7.49 10.21
N LEU A 97 7.30 7.60 8.89
CA LEU A 97 6.41 6.97 7.92
C LEU A 97 6.43 5.45 8.04
N SER A 98 7.63 4.87 8.21
CA SER A 98 7.80 3.42 8.38
C SER A 98 7.16 2.90 9.67
N VAL A 99 7.36 3.61 10.79
CA VAL A 99 6.74 3.25 12.07
C VAL A 99 5.21 3.30 11.98
N MET A 100 4.65 4.37 11.40
CA MET A 100 3.20 4.48 11.19
C MET A 100 2.66 3.34 10.33
N PHE A 101 3.36 3.01 9.25
CA PHE A 101 2.94 1.94 8.35
C PHE A 101 3.00 0.57 9.04
N LEU A 102 4.03 0.31 9.84
CA LEU A 102 4.13 -0.90 10.67
C LEU A 102 3.03 -0.97 11.72
N VAL A 103 2.70 0.13 12.40
CA VAL A 103 1.59 0.16 13.37
C VAL A 103 0.27 -0.20 12.69
N MET A 104 -0.01 0.36 11.52
CA MET A 104 -1.19 0.01 10.73
C MET A 104 -1.21 -1.49 10.37
N LEU A 105 -0.12 -2.02 9.82
CA LEU A 105 -0.03 -3.43 9.43
C LEU A 105 -0.12 -4.38 10.62
N THR A 106 0.53 -4.04 11.75
CA THR A 106 0.42 -4.83 13.00
C THR A 106 -1.01 -4.88 13.49
N THR A 107 -1.73 -3.76 13.44
CA THR A 107 -3.14 -3.72 13.85
C THR A 107 -4.01 -4.60 12.94
N ILE A 108 -3.81 -4.54 11.62
CA ILE A 108 -4.50 -5.43 10.67
C ILE A 108 -4.19 -6.89 11.01
N PHE A 109 -2.91 -7.22 11.22
CA PHE A 109 -2.45 -8.57 11.53
C PHE A 109 -3.12 -9.13 12.78
N LEU A 110 -3.11 -8.36 13.88
CA LEU A 110 -3.71 -8.78 15.15
C LEU A 110 -5.22 -9.01 15.04
N MET A 111 -5.90 -8.26 14.20
CA MET A 111 -7.34 -8.45 13.97
C MET A 111 -7.63 -9.63 13.04
N ALA A 112 -6.82 -9.82 12.00
CA ALA A 112 -7.02 -10.86 10.99
C ALA A 112 -6.57 -12.25 11.48
N LEU A 113 -5.47 -12.32 12.24
CA LEU A 113 -4.85 -13.57 12.64
C LEU A 113 -5.82 -14.56 13.31
N PRO A 114 -6.64 -14.19 14.30
CA PRO A 114 -7.54 -15.15 14.95
C PRO A 114 -8.51 -15.83 13.98
N PHE A 115 -8.98 -15.09 12.96
CA PHE A 115 -9.88 -15.61 11.94
C PHE A 115 -9.16 -16.55 10.97
N TYR A 116 -8.01 -16.10 10.42
CA TYR A 116 -7.28 -16.87 9.41
C TYR A 116 -6.53 -18.06 10.00
N ALA A 117 -6.14 -18.01 11.27
CA ALA A 117 -5.51 -19.12 12.01
C ALA A 117 -6.52 -20.14 12.57
N HIS A 118 -7.83 -19.87 12.49
CA HIS A 118 -8.83 -20.79 13.02
C HIS A 118 -8.72 -22.17 12.34
N PRO A 119 -8.76 -23.28 13.09
CA PRO A 119 -8.53 -24.62 12.56
C PRO A 119 -9.43 -25.02 11.38
N GLN A 120 -10.65 -24.47 11.34
CA GLN A 120 -11.59 -24.72 10.23
C GLN A 120 -11.15 -24.06 8.91
N PHE A 121 -10.39 -22.97 8.96
CA PHE A 121 -10.00 -22.22 7.77
C PHE A 121 -8.56 -22.48 7.39
N ASN A 122 -7.64 -22.47 8.35
CA ASN A 122 -6.18 -22.69 8.20
C ASN A 122 -5.58 -21.93 6.99
N LEU A 123 -5.91 -20.65 6.85
CA LEU A 123 -5.57 -19.82 5.69
C LEU A 123 -4.37 -18.88 5.93
N VAL A 124 -3.57 -19.11 6.97
CA VAL A 124 -2.44 -18.21 7.32
C VAL A 124 -1.41 -18.16 6.20
N PHE A 125 -1.04 -19.33 5.66
CA PHE A 125 -0.04 -19.46 4.59
C PHE A 125 -0.66 -19.76 3.22
N ASP A 126 -1.97 -19.58 3.08
CA ASP A 126 -2.66 -19.75 1.81
C ASP A 126 -2.53 -18.48 0.96
N SER A 127 -2.31 -18.64 -0.35
CA SER A 127 -2.21 -17.55 -1.31
C SER A 127 -3.50 -16.72 -1.41
N THR A 128 -4.64 -17.32 -1.08
CA THR A 128 -5.95 -16.64 -1.00
C THR A 128 -6.26 -16.12 0.41
N GLY A 129 -5.36 -16.34 1.38
CA GLY A 129 -5.52 -15.99 2.78
C GLY A 129 -4.63 -14.83 3.21
N LEU A 130 -3.85 -15.08 4.27
CA LEU A 130 -3.01 -14.04 4.90
C LEU A 130 -1.63 -13.91 4.26
N GLN A 131 -1.18 -14.89 3.46
CA GLN A 131 0.15 -14.93 2.86
C GLN A 131 0.53 -13.65 2.10
N PRO A 132 -0.30 -13.09 1.17
CA PRO A 132 0.06 -11.85 0.45
C PRO A 132 0.24 -10.66 1.40
N PHE A 133 -0.53 -10.61 2.48
CA PHE A 133 -0.39 -9.60 3.51
C PHE A 133 0.92 -9.75 4.28
N LEU A 134 1.33 -10.98 4.63
CA LEU A 134 2.60 -11.26 5.30
C LEU A 134 3.80 -10.82 4.46
N PHE A 135 3.74 -10.96 3.14
CA PHE A 135 4.77 -10.42 2.25
C PHE A 135 4.89 -8.90 2.36
N ILE A 136 3.77 -8.18 2.30
CA ILE A 136 3.77 -6.71 2.47
C ILE A 136 4.35 -6.34 3.82
N PHE A 137 3.97 -7.06 4.88
CA PHE A 137 4.43 -6.83 6.24
C PHE A 137 5.94 -7.07 6.35
N GLY A 138 6.44 -8.20 5.85
CA GLY A 138 7.87 -8.54 5.83
C GLY A 138 8.70 -7.54 5.03
N PHE A 139 8.27 -7.16 3.83
CA PHE A 139 8.93 -6.12 3.03
C PHE A 139 8.94 -4.77 3.73
N THR A 140 7.86 -4.42 4.42
CA THR A 140 7.82 -3.16 5.19
C THR A 140 8.84 -3.17 6.33
N ILE A 141 8.97 -4.28 7.06
CA ILE A 141 9.99 -4.43 8.10
C ILE A 141 11.39 -4.28 7.51
N ALA A 142 11.67 -4.98 6.39
CA ALA A 142 12.97 -4.91 5.73
C ALA A 142 13.30 -3.48 5.25
N ILE A 143 12.35 -2.81 4.58
CA ILE A 143 12.49 -1.42 4.13
C ILE A 143 12.73 -0.49 5.33
N ALA A 144 11.92 -0.61 6.39
CA ALA A 144 12.04 0.20 7.58
C ALA A 144 13.40 0.04 8.26
N TYR A 145 13.84 -1.20 8.45
CA TYR A 145 15.13 -1.52 9.06
C TYR A 145 16.31 -0.97 8.24
N ILE A 146 16.32 -1.24 6.93
CA ILE A 146 17.39 -0.82 6.04
C ILE A 146 17.44 0.71 5.91
N THR A 147 16.30 1.36 5.71
CA THR A 147 16.26 2.83 5.54
C THR A 147 16.60 3.57 6.82
N THR A 148 16.32 2.99 7.99
CA THR A 148 16.71 3.57 9.29
C THR A 148 18.21 3.33 9.55
N GLY A 149 18.70 2.11 9.34
CA GLY A 149 20.11 1.74 9.60
C GLY A 149 21.11 2.37 8.62
N PHE A 150 20.70 2.62 7.38
CA PHE A 150 21.54 3.19 6.32
C PHE A 150 21.21 4.64 5.97
N ARG A 151 20.56 5.36 6.86
CA ARG A 151 20.08 6.73 6.65
C ARG A 151 21.13 7.70 6.10
N ASP A 152 22.38 7.60 6.56
CA ASP A 152 23.47 8.49 6.18
C ASP A 152 24.30 7.96 5.00
N LYS A 153 23.95 6.78 4.47
CA LYS A 153 24.68 6.15 3.39
C LYS A 153 24.16 6.60 2.01
N PRO A 154 24.98 6.48 0.96
CA PRO A 154 24.55 6.76 -0.41
C PRO A 154 23.37 5.87 -0.79
N TRP A 155 22.38 6.45 -1.47
CA TRP A 155 21.16 5.74 -1.88
C TRP A 155 21.43 4.48 -2.74
N LEU A 156 22.50 4.48 -3.55
CA LEU A 156 22.95 3.32 -4.33
C LEU A 156 23.30 2.12 -3.43
N LEU A 157 23.98 2.37 -2.31
CA LEU A 157 24.31 1.32 -1.35
C LEU A 157 23.06 0.77 -0.67
N VAL A 158 22.12 1.65 -0.35
CA VAL A 158 20.85 1.24 0.27
C VAL A 158 19.99 0.43 -0.70
N LEU A 159 19.87 0.87 -1.97
CA LEU A 159 19.17 0.10 -3.01
C LEU A 159 19.88 -1.22 -3.32
N GLY A 160 21.22 -1.22 -3.36
CA GLY A 160 22.01 -2.44 -3.52
C GLY A 160 21.76 -3.43 -2.40
N THR A 161 21.72 -2.97 -1.15
CA THR A 161 21.43 -3.81 0.02
C THR A 161 20.00 -4.34 -0.03
N LEU A 162 19.01 -3.48 -0.33
CA LEU A 162 17.60 -3.89 -0.51
C LEU A 162 17.45 -4.93 -1.62
N GLY A 163 18.09 -4.68 -2.76
CA GLY A 163 18.09 -5.62 -3.89
C GLY A 163 18.73 -6.96 -3.53
N SER A 164 19.86 -6.94 -2.82
CA SER A 164 20.54 -8.15 -2.37
C SER A 164 19.70 -8.93 -1.35
N VAL A 165 19.08 -8.25 -0.39
CA VAL A 165 18.17 -8.89 0.59
C VAL A 165 16.96 -9.50 -0.10
N ALA A 166 16.35 -8.78 -1.05
CA ALA A 166 15.24 -9.31 -1.83
C ALA A 166 15.67 -10.54 -2.65
N LEU A 167 16.81 -10.48 -3.31
CA LEU A 167 17.35 -11.60 -4.11
C LEU A 167 17.64 -12.83 -3.24
N VAL A 168 18.28 -12.66 -2.08
CA VAL A 168 18.55 -13.74 -1.13
C VAL A 168 17.24 -14.31 -0.59
N PHE A 169 16.27 -13.46 -0.28
CA PHE A 169 14.96 -13.89 0.20
C PHE A 169 14.23 -14.74 -0.85
N PHE A 170 14.16 -14.28 -2.10
CA PHE A 170 13.54 -15.05 -3.18
C PHE A 170 14.29 -16.34 -3.50
N ALA A 171 15.63 -16.32 -3.48
CA ALA A 171 16.44 -17.51 -3.66
C ALA A 171 16.22 -18.55 -2.53
N ALA A 172 16.07 -18.07 -1.29
CA ALA A 172 15.74 -18.95 -0.15
C ALA A 172 14.34 -19.56 -0.29
N LEU A 173 13.33 -18.77 -0.66
CA LEU A 173 11.97 -19.28 -0.89
C LEU A 173 11.94 -20.33 -2.02
N TYR A 174 12.73 -20.12 -3.07
CA TYR A 174 12.88 -21.09 -4.15
C TYR A 174 13.56 -22.38 -3.69
N ALA A 175 14.69 -22.24 -2.99
CA ALA A 175 15.46 -23.40 -2.50
C ALA A 175 14.64 -24.24 -1.49
N LEU A 176 13.83 -23.59 -0.67
CA LEU A 176 12.95 -24.25 0.30
C LEU A 176 11.64 -24.78 -0.32
N LYS A 177 11.44 -24.60 -1.63
CA LYS A 177 10.20 -24.95 -2.36
C LYS A 177 8.92 -24.41 -1.71
N VAL A 178 9.03 -23.29 -1.00
CA VAL A 178 7.90 -22.61 -0.36
C VAL A 178 7.10 -21.81 -1.38
N ALA A 179 7.74 -21.38 -2.48
CA ALA A 179 7.10 -20.71 -3.58
C ALA A 179 7.62 -21.26 -4.90
N ASP A 180 6.70 -21.55 -5.82
CA ASP A 180 7.07 -21.78 -7.20
C ASP A 180 7.39 -20.40 -7.83
N LEU A 181 8.62 -20.24 -8.32
CA LEU A 181 9.07 -18.95 -8.85
C LEU A 181 8.30 -18.54 -10.09
N SER A 182 7.77 -19.50 -10.84
CA SER A 182 6.89 -19.24 -11.98
C SER A 182 5.62 -18.53 -11.52
N ASP A 183 4.99 -19.01 -10.46
CA ASP A 183 3.78 -18.42 -9.88
C ASP A 183 4.07 -17.04 -9.25
N ALA A 184 5.21 -16.92 -8.55
CA ALA A 184 5.61 -15.64 -7.96
C ALA A 184 5.94 -14.59 -9.02
N TRP A 185 6.61 -14.99 -10.11
CA TRP A 185 6.90 -14.13 -11.24
C TRP A 185 5.62 -13.68 -11.94
N ASP A 186 4.72 -14.62 -12.19
CA ASP A 186 3.43 -14.36 -12.82
C ASP A 186 2.55 -13.43 -11.95
N VAL A 187 2.57 -13.60 -10.63
CA VAL A 187 1.84 -12.70 -9.72
C VAL A 187 2.44 -11.30 -9.70
N LEU A 188 3.78 -11.18 -9.63
CA LEU A 188 4.44 -9.89 -9.45
C LEU A 188 4.53 -9.07 -10.74
N PHE A 189 4.78 -9.71 -11.88
CA PHE A 189 5.10 -9.01 -13.13
C PHE A 189 4.01 -9.09 -14.19
N THR A 190 3.28 -10.18 -14.26
CA THR A 190 2.18 -10.30 -15.21
C THR A 190 0.81 -10.12 -14.57
N GLY A 191 0.74 -10.25 -13.25
CA GLY A 191 -0.53 -10.30 -12.53
C GLY A 191 -1.39 -11.53 -12.90
N SER A 192 -0.86 -12.41 -13.78
CA SER A 192 -1.63 -13.51 -14.35
C SER A 192 -2.07 -14.50 -13.29
N GLY A 193 -1.25 -14.78 -12.27
CA GLY A 193 -1.62 -15.66 -11.16
C GLY A 193 -2.82 -15.14 -10.34
N TYR A 194 -2.93 -13.83 -10.16
CA TYR A 194 -4.10 -13.20 -9.54
C TYR A 194 -5.31 -13.11 -10.48
N PHE A 195 -5.04 -13.13 -11.78
CA PHE A 195 -6.02 -12.99 -12.84
C PHE A 195 -6.19 -14.28 -13.65
N THR A 196 -5.35 -15.32 -13.43
CA THR A 196 -5.53 -16.63 -14.07
C THR A 196 -6.88 -17.23 -13.63
N LYS A 197 -7.73 -17.28 -14.60
CA LYS A 197 -9.07 -17.80 -14.47
C LYS A 197 -8.99 -19.32 -14.30
N THR A 198 -9.14 -19.80 -13.09
CA THR A 198 -9.61 -21.19 -12.95
C THR A 198 -10.94 -21.28 -13.70
N LYS A 199 -11.29 -22.45 -14.26
CA LYS A 199 -12.54 -22.64 -15.03
C LYS A 199 -13.76 -22.09 -14.28
N ILE A 200 -13.75 -22.13 -12.94
CA ILE A 200 -14.81 -21.61 -12.07
C ILE A 200 -14.85 -20.06 -12.09
N PHE A 201 -13.69 -19.39 -12.05
CA PHE A 201 -13.64 -17.92 -12.12
C PHE A 201 -13.94 -17.38 -13.52
N GLY A 202 -13.69 -18.16 -14.57
CA GLY A 202 -14.03 -17.78 -15.95
C GLY A 202 -15.52 -17.64 -16.21
N THR A 203 -16.37 -18.26 -15.39
CA THR A 203 -17.82 -18.16 -15.48
C THR A 203 -18.42 -16.99 -14.69
N VAL A 204 -17.65 -16.39 -13.78
CA VAL A 204 -18.11 -15.25 -12.97
C VAL A 204 -17.83 -13.96 -13.74
N ALA A 205 -18.88 -13.28 -14.19
CA ALA A 205 -18.80 -12.04 -14.96
C ALA A 205 -17.91 -10.96 -14.29
N GLU A 206 -17.92 -10.92 -12.96
CA GLU A 206 -17.13 -9.97 -12.14
C GLU A 206 -15.62 -10.22 -12.18
N ALA A 207 -15.18 -11.44 -12.51
CA ALA A 207 -13.76 -11.78 -12.64
C ALA A 207 -13.22 -11.44 -14.05
N ASN A 208 -14.09 -11.10 -14.99
CA ASN A 208 -13.69 -10.70 -16.34
C ASN A 208 -13.26 -9.23 -16.36
N ALA A 209 -12.29 -8.94 -17.26
CA ALA A 209 -11.94 -7.56 -17.56
C ALA A 209 -13.18 -6.84 -18.11
N PRO A 210 -13.55 -5.67 -17.55
CA PRO A 210 -14.66 -4.91 -18.11
C PRO A 210 -14.29 -4.38 -19.49
N ASN A 211 -15.25 -4.28 -20.38
CA ASN A 211 -15.04 -3.56 -21.63
C ASN A 211 -15.00 -2.04 -21.36
N ARG A 212 -14.50 -1.27 -22.33
CA ARG A 212 -14.39 0.19 -22.20
C ARG A 212 -15.73 0.87 -21.93
N ALA A 213 -16.81 0.37 -22.56
CA ALA A 213 -18.14 0.89 -22.37
C ALA A 213 -18.63 0.70 -20.93
N GLN A 214 -18.35 -0.45 -20.32
CA GLN A 214 -18.68 -0.71 -18.90
C GLN A 214 -17.92 0.21 -17.95
N LEU A 215 -16.61 0.46 -18.19
CA LEU A 215 -15.85 1.41 -17.38
C LEU A 215 -16.43 2.83 -17.47
N PHE A 216 -16.71 3.29 -18.69
CA PHE A 216 -17.29 4.62 -18.88
C PHE A 216 -18.73 4.72 -18.37
N ALA A 217 -19.52 3.65 -18.48
CA ALA A 217 -20.87 3.62 -17.89
C ALA A 217 -20.83 3.67 -16.36
N SER A 218 -19.83 3.02 -15.73
CA SER A 218 -19.72 2.95 -14.27
C SER A 218 -19.25 4.25 -13.63
N PHE A 219 -18.33 4.99 -14.27
CA PHE A 219 -17.72 6.20 -13.70
C PHE A 219 -18.15 7.48 -14.40
N GLY A 220 -18.75 7.38 -15.58
CA GLY A 220 -18.94 8.49 -16.49
C GLY A 220 -17.65 8.89 -17.21
N PRO A 221 -17.66 9.12 -18.53
CA PRO A 221 -16.43 9.37 -19.30
C PRO A 221 -15.70 10.64 -18.83
N ILE A 222 -16.44 11.70 -18.54
CA ILE A 222 -15.88 12.98 -18.09
C ILE A 222 -15.26 12.82 -16.70
N THR A 223 -15.99 12.21 -15.74
CA THR A 223 -15.51 11.97 -14.36
C THR A 223 -14.27 11.10 -14.36
N PHE A 224 -14.26 10.03 -15.17
CA PHE A 224 -13.13 9.14 -15.30
C PHE A 224 -11.87 9.86 -15.82
N LEU A 225 -11.99 10.62 -16.90
CA LEU A 225 -10.86 11.37 -17.47
C LEU A 225 -10.36 12.44 -16.52
N LEU A 226 -11.26 13.21 -15.90
CA LEU A 226 -10.88 14.23 -14.92
C LEU A 226 -10.21 13.62 -13.70
N ALA A 227 -10.67 12.46 -13.21
CA ALA A 227 -10.03 11.76 -12.09
C ALA A 227 -8.60 11.33 -12.43
N LEU A 228 -8.33 10.83 -13.64
CA LEU A 228 -7.00 10.47 -14.09
C LEU A 228 -6.08 11.70 -14.24
N ILE A 229 -6.57 12.78 -14.82
CA ILE A 229 -5.82 14.05 -14.99
C ILE A 229 -5.47 14.60 -13.60
N MET A 230 -6.45 14.71 -12.70
CA MET A 230 -6.24 15.17 -11.33
C MET A 230 -5.28 14.23 -10.56
N GLY A 231 -5.43 12.91 -10.74
CA GLY A 231 -4.51 11.92 -10.16
C GLY A 231 -3.08 12.09 -10.64
N GLY A 232 -2.86 12.32 -11.93
CA GLY A 232 -1.55 12.63 -12.51
C GLY A 232 -0.96 13.92 -11.95
N GLY A 233 -1.75 14.96 -11.85
CA GLY A 233 -1.36 16.23 -11.22
C GLY A 233 -1.00 16.08 -9.74
N LEU A 234 -1.77 15.29 -8.99
CA LEU A 234 -1.49 15.01 -7.59
C LEU A 234 -0.25 14.14 -7.42
N LEU A 235 -0.06 13.13 -8.28
CA LEU A 235 1.17 12.30 -8.27
C LEU A 235 2.39 13.18 -8.53
N TRP A 236 2.35 14.03 -9.57
CA TRP A 236 3.39 14.99 -9.86
C TRP A 236 3.65 15.95 -8.68
N ARG A 237 2.59 16.53 -8.12
CA ARG A 237 2.67 17.41 -6.95
C ARG A 237 3.27 16.70 -5.73
N GLY A 238 2.86 15.45 -5.48
CA GLY A 238 3.39 14.61 -4.42
C GLY A 238 4.88 14.38 -4.58
N MET A 239 5.32 14.03 -5.79
CA MET A 239 6.72 13.85 -6.12
C MET A 239 7.50 15.17 -6.06
N ARG A 240 7.00 16.25 -6.68
CA ARG A 240 7.72 17.52 -6.81
C ARG A 240 7.78 18.29 -5.49
N TYR A 241 6.65 18.44 -4.82
CA TYR A 241 6.49 19.29 -3.63
C TYR A 241 6.43 18.53 -2.32
N ARG A 242 6.67 17.21 -2.34
CA ARG A 242 6.77 16.36 -1.14
C ARG A 242 5.47 16.27 -0.33
N ASN A 243 4.36 16.33 -1.01
CA ASN A 243 3.06 16.20 -0.38
C ASN A 243 2.67 14.72 -0.36
N GLY A 244 2.92 14.05 0.79
CA GLY A 244 2.61 12.63 0.96
C GLY A 244 1.13 12.31 0.75
N THR A 245 0.24 13.21 1.16
CA THR A 245 -1.21 13.08 0.92
C THR A 245 -1.52 13.06 -0.58
N ALA A 246 -0.95 14.01 -1.34
CA ALA A 246 -1.11 14.06 -2.79
C ALA A 246 -0.54 12.80 -3.48
N LEU A 247 0.59 12.29 -2.98
CA LEU A 247 1.18 11.05 -3.48
C LEU A 247 0.25 9.85 -3.28
N VAL A 248 -0.35 9.71 -2.09
CA VAL A 248 -1.29 8.61 -1.79
C VAL A 248 -2.50 8.67 -2.74
N PHE A 249 -3.10 9.85 -2.94
CA PHE A 249 -4.22 10.00 -3.88
C PHE A 249 -3.84 9.65 -5.32
N GLY A 250 -2.66 10.12 -5.77
CA GLY A 250 -2.17 9.81 -7.11
C GLY A 250 -1.92 8.31 -7.30
N VAL A 251 -1.23 7.67 -6.36
CA VAL A 251 -1.01 6.21 -6.42
C VAL A 251 -2.34 5.45 -6.35
N TRP A 252 -3.26 5.86 -5.48
CA TRP A 252 -4.54 5.17 -5.33
C TRP A 252 -5.35 5.19 -6.63
N VAL A 253 -5.50 6.32 -7.30
CA VAL A 253 -6.29 6.38 -8.53
C VAL A 253 -5.70 5.51 -9.63
N PHE A 254 -4.37 5.52 -9.82
CA PHE A 254 -3.75 4.71 -10.86
C PHE A 254 -3.77 3.21 -10.53
N ALA A 255 -3.47 2.82 -9.29
CA ALA A 255 -3.55 1.43 -8.87
C ALA A 255 -4.97 0.89 -8.95
N ALA A 256 -5.95 1.65 -8.45
CA ALA A 256 -7.36 1.26 -8.52
C ALA A 256 -7.88 1.17 -9.95
N THR A 257 -7.46 2.09 -10.84
CA THR A 257 -7.79 2.04 -12.27
C THR A 257 -7.20 0.80 -12.93
N PHE A 258 -5.92 0.51 -12.66
CA PHE A 258 -5.26 -0.68 -13.19
C PHE A 258 -5.99 -1.96 -12.75
N MET A 259 -6.35 -2.05 -11.48
CA MET A 259 -7.10 -3.20 -10.96
C MET A 259 -8.49 -3.31 -11.58
N ALA A 260 -9.22 -2.19 -11.68
CA ALA A 260 -10.55 -2.14 -12.29
C ALA A 260 -10.51 -2.52 -13.78
N TRP A 261 -9.43 -2.17 -14.48
CA TRP A 261 -9.23 -2.56 -15.88
C TRP A 261 -9.05 -4.07 -16.05
N ASN A 262 -8.43 -4.73 -15.08
CA ASN A 262 -8.15 -6.17 -15.16
C ASN A 262 -9.32 -7.04 -14.67
N ALA A 263 -10.15 -6.56 -13.74
CA ALA A 263 -11.33 -7.30 -13.30
C ALA A 263 -12.44 -6.35 -12.82
N ALA A 264 -13.66 -6.56 -13.29
CA ALA A 264 -14.82 -5.72 -13.02
C ALA A 264 -15.11 -5.58 -11.51
N ARG A 265 -14.85 -6.62 -10.72
CA ARG A 265 -15.02 -6.59 -9.25
C ARG A 265 -14.19 -5.50 -8.55
N PHE A 266 -13.09 -5.05 -9.16
CA PHE A 266 -12.26 -3.98 -8.57
C PHE A 266 -12.76 -2.57 -8.91
N MET A 267 -13.77 -2.43 -9.77
CA MET A 267 -14.43 -1.14 -10.01
C MET A 267 -14.97 -0.53 -8.71
N PHE A 268 -15.46 -1.38 -7.79
CA PHE A 268 -15.91 -0.91 -6.47
C PHE A 268 -14.79 -0.26 -5.66
N ASN A 269 -13.55 -0.74 -5.77
CA ASN A 269 -12.40 -0.14 -5.08
C ASN A 269 -11.96 1.18 -5.72
N ALA A 270 -12.21 1.35 -7.02
CA ALA A 270 -11.90 2.57 -7.74
C ALA A 270 -12.98 3.66 -7.54
N THR A 271 -14.23 3.28 -7.27
CA THR A 271 -15.35 4.23 -7.16
C THR A 271 -15.10 5.39 -6.20
N PRO A 272 -14.63 5.20 -4.96
CA PRO A 272 -14.43 6.33 -4.03
C PRO A 272 -13.42 7.35 -4.56
N ILE A 273 -12.29 6.87 -5.05
CA ILE A 273 -11.22 7.76 -5.53
C ILE A 273 -11.61 8.45 -6.84
N MET A 274 -12.31 7.75 -7.74
CA MET A 274 -12.82 8.32 -8.98
C MET A 274 -13.85 9.43 -8.71
N ALA A 275 -14.76 9.19 -7.76
CA ALA A 275 -15.75 10.19 -7.37
C ALA A 275 -15.09 11.44 -6.76
N ILE A 276 -14.14 11.27 -5.84
CA ILE A 276 -13.45 12.37 -5.17
C ILE A 276 -12.64 13.19 -6.19
N LEU A 277 -11.81 12.55 -7.00
CA LEU A 277 -10.95 13.27 -7.94
C LEU A 277 -11.69 13.78 -9.16
N GLY A 278 -12.73 13.08 -9.62
CA GLY A 278 -13.61 13.56 -10.66
C GLY A 278 -14.36 14.84 -10.24
N ALA A 279 -14.94 14.83 -9.03
CA ALA A 279 -15.60 16.02 -8.49
C ALA A 279 -14.61 17.19 -8.30
N ALA A 280 -13.42 16.91 -7.75
CA ALA A 280 -12.37 17.93 -7.62
C ALA A 280 -11.96 18.50 -8.99
N GLY A 281 -11.88 17.66 -10.02
CA GLY A 281 -11.59 18.08 -11.39
C GLY A 281 -12.67 18.97 -11.99
N ILE A 282 -13.95 18.65 -11.77
CA ILE A 282 -15.08 19.48 -12.21
C ILE A 282 -15.03 20.86 -11.54
N VAL A 283 -14.83 20.88 -10.21
CA VAL A 283 -14.72 22.15 -9.47
C VAL A 283 -13.54 22.98 -9.95
N ALA A 284 -12.36 22.35 -10.14
CA ALA A 284 -11.18 23.05 -10.65
C ALA A 284 -11.41 23.63 -12.05
N PHE A 285 -12.10 22.90 -12.93
CA PHE A 285 -12.45 23.38 -14.27
C PHE A 285 -13.44 24.54 -14.23
N TRP A 286 -14.41 24.51 -13.30
CA TRP A 286 -15.40 25.58 -13.14
C TRP A 286 -14.81 26.89 -12.60
N GLN A 287 -13.72 26.80 -11.84
CA GLN A 287 -13.06 27.97 -11.25
C GLN A 287 -12.03 28.62 -12.18
N TRP A 288 -11.78 28.01 -13.34
CA TRP A 288 -10.88 28.50 -14.39
C TRP A 288 -11.64 29.36 -15.39
#